data_b1c4e95b53b816dc6f43569a174bd562
#
_entry.id   b1c4e95b53b816dc6f43569a174bd562
#
_cell.length_a   1.000
_cell.length_b   1.000
_cell.length_c   1.000
_cell.angle_alpha   90.00
_cell.angle_beta   90.00
_cell.angle_gamma   90.00
#
_symmetry.space_group_name_H-M   'P 1'
#
loop_
_entity.id
_entity.type
_entity.pdbx_description
1 polymer ?
#
loop_
_entity_poly.entity_id
_entity_poly.type
_entity_poly.pdbx_seq_one_letter_code
_entity_poly.pdbx_strand_id
1 'polypeptide(L)'
;MTDLDYLNHAERALAAIELACDRINDASDADIDNQRTVGMITLTFANRSQIIINLQKPLQEIWMAARAGGFHYKCNSNQWLNTKDGSDFFVALSQHASEQSGQAVVFNS
;
A
#
# COMPACT_ATOMS: atom_id res chain seq x y z
N MET A 1 10.64 3.14 18.21
CA MET A 1 10.67 1.91 17.39
C MET A 1 12.08 1.72 16.85
N THR A 2 12.64 0.52 17.00
CA THR A 2 13.94 0.22 16.42
C THR A 2 13.82 0.06 14.90
N ASP A 3 14.96 0.11 14.19
CA ASP A 3 14.97 -0.15 12.75
C ASP A 3 14.45 -1.56 12.44
N LEU A 4 14.77 -2.54 13.28
CA LEU A 4 14.29 -3.90 13.08
C LEU A 4 12.77 -4.00 13.26
N ASP A 5 12.23 -3.35 14.29
CA ASP A 5 10.77 -3.31 14.49
C ASP A 5 10.07 -2.66 13.31
N TYR A 6 10.62 -1.52 12.85
CA TYR A 6 10.09 -0.82 11.68
C TYR A 6 10.08 -1.75 10.45
N LEU A 7 11.21 -2.40 10.14
CA LEU A 7 11.29 -3.28 8.98
C LEU A 7 10.32 -4.47 9.08
N ASN A 8 10.16 -5.05 10.27
CA ASN A 8 9.22 -6.15 10.47
C ASN A 8 7.78 -5.71 10.19
N HIS A 9 7.36 -4.56 10.71
CA HIS A 9 6.03 -4.02 10.46
C HIS A 9 5.84 -3.63 8.99
N ALA A 10 6.83 -3.00 8.39
CA ALA A 10 6.76 -2.53 7.02
C ALA A 10 6.72 -3.71 6.04
N GLU A 11 7.54 -4.74 6.26
CA GLU A 11 7.53 -5.93 5.41
C GLU A 11 6.20 -6.69 5.51
N ARG A 12 5.57 -6.72 6.69
CA ARG A 12 4.22 -7.30 6.84
C ARG A 12 3.20 -6.53 6.02
N ALA A 13 3.30 -5.19 5.99
CA ALA A 13 2.39 -4.38 5.19
C ALA A 13 2.56 -4.69 3.70
N LEU A 14 3.79 -4.79 3.19
CA LEU A 14 4.02 -5.14 1.79
C LEU A 14 3.50 -6.53 1.46
N ALA A 15 3.71 -7.50 2.36
CA ALA A 15 3.20 -8.86 2.17
C ALA A 15 1.66 -8.89 2.15
N ALA A 16 1.01 -8.10 3.01
CA ALA A 16 -0.45 -8.00 3.03
C ALA A 16 -0.99 -7.43 1.73
N ILE A 17 -0.28 -6.48 1.13
CA ILE A 17 -0.66 -5.91 -0.18
C ILE A 17 -0.59 -6.99 -1.27
N GLU A 18 0.48 -7.78 -1.31
CA GLU A 18 0.61 -8.88 -2.27
C GLU A 18 -0.53 -9.88 -2.16
N LEU A 19 -0.83 -10.31 -0.93
CA LEU A 19 -1.94 -11.25 -0.69
C LEU A 19 -3.29 -10.68 -1.11
N ALA A 20 -3.51 -9.39 -0.84
CA ALA A 20 -4.74 -8.72 -1.23
C ALA A 20 -4.88 -8.65 -2.75
N CYS A 21 -3.79 -8.40 -3.49
CA CYS A 21 -3.82 -8.41 -4.94
C CYS A 21 -4.24 -9.78 -5.48
N ASP A 22 -3.67 -10.86 -4.93
CA ASP A 22 -4.03 -12.22 -5.34
C ASP A 22 -5.50 -12.51 -5.09
N ARG A 23 -6.00 -12.13 -3.91
CA ARG A 23 -7.40 -12.32 -3.54
C ARG A 23 -8.34 -11.52 -4.46
N ILE A 24 -8.00 -10.26 -4.73
CA ILE A 24 -8.79 -9.38 -5.59
C ILE A 24 -8.83 -9.94 -7.01
N ASN A 25 -7.70 -10.38 -7.54
CA ASN A 25 -7.62 -10.89 -8.90
C ASN A 25 -8.36 -12.22 -9.06
N ASP A 26 -8.40 -13.05 -8.02
CA ASP A 26 -9.16 -14.29 -8.03
C ASP A 26 -10.68 -14.03 -7.99
N ALA A 27 -11.12 -12.96 -7.36
CA ALA A 27 -12.52 -12.66 -7.10
C ALA A 27 -13.12 -11.65 -8.08
N SER A 28 -12.33 -11.03 -8.96
CA SER A 28 -12.80 -9.95 -9.81
C SER A 28 -11.98 -9.84 -11.10
N ASP A 29 -12.41 -8.95 -12.00
CA ASP A 29 -11.72 -8.63 -13.25
C ASP A 29 -10.74 -7.45 -13.08
N ALA A 30 -10.43 -7.06 -11.87
CA ALA A 30 -9.59 -5.88 -11.63
C ALA A 30 -8.21 -6.01 -12.26
N ASP A 31 -7.65 -7.22 -12.29
CA ASP A 31 -6.39 -7.54 -12.95
C ASP A 31 -5.27 -6.59 -12.51
N ILE A 32 -5.02 -6.54 -11.21
CA ILE A 32 -3.98 -5.70 -10.62
C ILE A 32 -2.66 -6.45 -10.67
N ASP A 33 -1.72 -5.97 -11.49
CA ASP A 33 -0.37 -6.51 -11.51
C ASP A 33 0.41 -5.95 -10.31
N ASN A 34 1.20 -6.80 -9.66
CA ASN A 34 2.05 -6.34 -8.59
C ASN A 34 3.49 -6.81 -8.83
N GLN A 35 4.44 -5.90 -8.64
CA GLN A 35 5.86 -6.20 -8.71
C GLN A 35 6.52 -5.77 -7.43
N ARG A 36 7.15 -6.71 -6.77
CA ARG A 36 7.85 -6.47 -5.53
C ARG A 36 9.36 -6.47 -5.73
N THR A 37 10.02 -5.42 -5.25
CA THR A 37 11.47 -5.34 -5.15
C THR A 37 11.83 -5.08 -3.70
N VAL A 38 13.13 -4.98 -3.39
CA VAL A 38 13.56 -4.67 -2.03
C VAL A 38 13.00 -3.30 -1.63
N GLY A 39 12.16 -3.28 -0.59
CA GLY A 39 11.62 -2.05 -0.03
C GLY A 39 10.57 -1.36 -0.87
N MET A 40 9.99 -2.02 -1.87
CA MET A 40 8.99 -1.37 -2.73
C MET A 40 8.02 -2.38 -3.33
N ILE A 41 6.77 -1.97 -3.51
CA ILE A 41 5.81 -2.70 -4.32
C ILE A 41 5.12 -1.73 -5.28
N THR A 42 5.00 -2.13 -6.55
CA THR A 42 4.33 -1.35 -7.58
C THR A 42 3.07 -2.09 -8.02
N LEU A 43 1.93 -1.42 -7.90
CA LEU A 43 0.64 -1.92 -8.38
C LEU A 43 0.35 -1.25 -9.71
N THR A 44 0.10 -2.05 -10.75
CA THR A 44 -0.27 -1.53 -12.07
C THR A 44 -1.67 -2.01 -12.41
N PHE A 45 -2.55 -1.07 -12.73
CA PHE A 45 -3.94 -1.34 -13.05
C PHE A 45 -4.14 -1.54 -14.54
N ALA A 46 -5.29 -2.09 -14.94
CA ALA A 46 -5.57 -2.37 -16.35
C ALA A 46 -5.50 -1.13 -17.24
N ASN A 47 -5.80 0.05 -16.69
CA ASN A 47 -5.70 1.33 -17.42
C ASN A 47 -4.27 1.90 -17.43
N ARG A 48 -3.30 1.14 -16.97
CA ARG A 48 -1.87 1.50 -16.88
C ARG A 48 -1.52 2.52 -15.80
N SER A 49 -2.47 2.97 -14.99
CA SER A 49 -2.13 3.79 -13.84
C SER A 49 -1.47 2.92 -12.78
N GLN A 50 -0.70 3.55 -11.90
CA GLN A 50 0.07 2.84 -10.90
C GLN A 50 -0.13 3.43 -9.52
N ILE A 51 0.06 2.57 -8.50
CA ILE A 51 0.27 3.00 -7.12
C ILE A 51 1.61 2.38 -6.70
N ILE A 52 2.51 3.22 -6.21
CA ILE A 52 3.84 2.79 -5.77
C ILE A 52 3.94 3.00 -4.27
N ILE A 53 4.34 1.95 -3.58
CA ILE A 53 4.51 1.99 -2.12
C ILE A 53 5.96 1.64 -1.84
N ASN A 54 6.69 2.55 -1.16
CA ASN A 54 8.06 2.30 -0.83
C ASN A 54 8.38 2.61 0.62
N LEU A 55 9.38 1.89 1.13
CA LEU A 55 9.84 2.06 2.49
C LEU A 55 10.86 3.20 2.55
N GLN A 56 10.69 4.08 3.53
CA GLN A 56 11.63 5.17 3.82
C GLN A 56 12.27 4.91 5.18
N LYS A 57 13.29 4.08 5.18
CA LYS A 57 13.94 3.60 6.41
C LYS A 57 14.46 4.73 7.30
N PRO A 58 15.16 5.76 6.77
CA PRO A 58 15.68 6.84 7.63
C PRO A 58 14.61 7.56 8.44
N LEU A 59 13.38 7.63 7.92
CA LEU A 59 12.25 8.28 8.57
C LEU A 59 11.32 7.29 9.27
N GLN A 60 11.57 5.98 9.10
CA GLN A 60 10.70 4.91 9.57
C GLN A 60 9.26 5.10 9.06
N GLU A 61 9.13 5.41 7.76
CA GLU A 61 7.84 5.67 7.11
C GLU A 61 7.60 4.71 5.95
N ILE A 62 6.33 4.58 5.58
CA ILE A 62 5.91 4.03 4.29
C ILE A 62 5.34 5.19 3.47
N TRP A 63 5.78 5.30 2.23
CA TRP A 63 5.29 6.32 1.31
C TRP A 63 4.45 5.67 0.23
N MET A 64 3.31 6.30 -0.09
CA MET A 64 2.41 5.88 -1.16
C MET A 64 2.30 6.98 -2.19
N ALA A 65 2.58 6.64 -3.46
CA ALA A 65 2.36 7.53 -4.60
C ALA A 65 1.22 6.95 -5.43
N ALA A 66 0.10 7.67 -5.46
CA ALA A 66 -1.08 7.32 -6.25
C ALA A 66 -1.36 8.44 -7.24
N ARG A 67 -2.32 8.22 -8.16
CA ARG A 67 -2.72 9.28 -9.11
C ARG A 67 -3.17 10.55 -8.37
N ALA A 68 -3.82 10.38 -7.22
CA ALA A 68 -4.32 11.51 -6.42
C ALA A 68 -3.23 12.31 -5.70
N GLY A 69 -2.02 11.75 -5.53
CA GLY A 69 -0.91 12.44 -4.85
C GLY A 69 0.00 11.50 -4.09
N GLY A 70 0.90 12.10 -3.30
CA GLY A 70 1.85 11.37 -2.46
C GLY A 70 1.48 11.49 -0.99
N PHE A 71 1.63 10.39 -0.24
CA PHE A 71 1.22 10.32 1.15
C PHE A 71 2.26 9.57 1.98
N HIS A 72 2.48 10.01 3.22
CA HIS A 72 3.44 9.43 4.13
C HIS A 72 2.75 8.85 5.36
N TYR A 73 3.21 7.69 5.82
CA TYR A 73 2.59 6.96 6.93
C TYR A 73 3.63 6.51 7.93
N LYS A 74 3.30 6.63 9.22
CA LYS A 74 4.11 6.11 10.33
C LYS A 74 3.35 5.03 11.06
N CYS A 75 4.07 4.04 11.58
CA CYS A 75 3.48 2.96 12.37
C CYS A 75 3.17 3.43 13.78
N ASN A 76 1.95 3.17 14.23
CA ASN A 76 1.51 3.48 15.59
C ASN A 76 0.58 2.34 16.04
N SER A 77 1.01 1.57 17.05
CA SER A 77 0.22 0.46 17.60
C SER A 77 -0.25 -0.51 16.50
N ASN A 78 0.67 -0.96 15.64
CA ASN A 78 0.41 -1.88 14.53
C ASN A 78 -0.44 -1.31 13.39
N GLN A 79 -0.72 -0.01 13.40
CA GLN A 79 -1.40 0.68 12.31
C GLN A 79 -0.44 1.63 11.64
N TRP A 80 -0.60 1.79 10.32
CA TRP A 80 0.14 2.80 9.56
C TRP A 80 -0.77 4.00 9.35
N LEU A 81 -0.41 5.13 9.96
CA LEU A 81 -1.25 6.33 9.99
C LEU A 81 -0.59 7.48 9.23
N ASN A 82 -1.39 8.18 8.44
CA ASN A 82 -0.94 9.34 7.67
C ASN A 82 -0.36 10.40 8.60
N THR A 83 0.83 10.91 8.26
CA THR A 83 1.54 11.86 9.11
C THR A 83 0.86 13.23 9.21
N LYS A 84 -0.08 13.54 8.30
CA LYS A 84 -0.80 14.82 8.29
C LYS A 84 -2.17 14.73 8.93
N ASP A 85 -2.96 13.70 8.60
CA ASP A 85 -4.37 13.64 9.00
C ASP A 85 -4.72 12.42 9.86
N GLY A 86 -3.76 11.51 10.09
CA GLY A 86 -3.98 10.33 10.92
C GLY A 86 -4.81 9.23 10.29
N SER A 87 -5.14 9.32 8.99
CA SER A 87 -5.94 8.31 8.33
C SER A 87 -5.15 7.01 8.13
N ASP A 88 -5.88 5.89 8.09
CA ASP A 88 -5.28 4.56 7.97
C ASP A 88 -4.78 4.29 6.55
N PHE A 89 -3.59 3.70 6.45
CA PHE A 89 -2.94 3.37 5.19
C PHE A 89 -3.79 2.43 4.31
N PHE A 90 -4.30 1.35 4.87
CA PHE A 90 -5.06 0.36 4.09
C PHE A 90 -6.41 0.90 3.63
N VAL A 91 -7.04 1.75 4.43
CA VAL A 91 -8.27 2.45 4.02
C VAL A 91 -7.97 3.37 2.83
N ALA A 92 -6.91 4.16 2.92
CA ALA A 92 -6.51 5.06 1.85
C ALA A 92 -6.11 4.28 0.58
N LEU A 93 -5.34 3.22 0.73
CA LEU A 93 -4.95 2.37 -0.41
C LEU A 93 -6.17 1.78 -1.09
N SER A 94 -7.15 1.30 -0.31
CA SER A 94 -8.39 0.77 -0.87
C SER A 94 -9.15 1.82 -1.67
N GLN A 95 -9.22 3.05 -1.19
CA GLN A 95 -9.88 4.15 -1.89
C GLN A 95 -9.18 4.48 -3.20
N HIS A 96 -7.86 4.66 -3.18
CA HIS A 96 -7.09 4.98 -4.38
C HIS A 96 -7.11 3.85 -5.39
N ALA A 97 -6.99 2.61 -4.94
CA ALA A 97 -7.04 1.44 -5.80
C ALA A 97 -8.43 1.27 -6.43
N SER A 98 -9.49 1.52 -5.67
CA SER A 98 -10.85 1.47 -6.20
C SER A 98 -11.09 2.53 -7.28
N GLU A 99 -10.61 3.75 -7.06
CA GLU A 99 -10.69 4.82 -8.06
C GLU A 99 -9.92 4.48 -9.32
N GLN A 100 -8.69 3.98 -9.17
CA GLN A 100 -7.82 3.71 -10.32
C GLN A 100 -8.22 2.45 -11.08
N SER A 101 -8.76 1.43 -10.41
CA SER A 101 -9.24 0.20 -11.06
C SER A 101 -10.64 0.34 -11.64
N GLY A 102 -11.40 1.33 -11.20
CA GLY A 102 -12.78 1.53 -11.64
C GLY A 102 -13.78 0.59 -11.00
N GLN A 103 -13.40 -0.13 -9.95
CA GLN A 103 -14.30 -1.01 -9.21
C GLN A 103 -13.90 -1.08 -7.74
N ALA A 104 -14.84 -1.43 -6.88
CA ALA A 104 -14.57 -1.51 -5.45
C ALA A 104 -13.61 -2.64 -5.13
N VAL A 105 -12.46 -2.33 -4.56
CA VAL A 105 -11.48 -3.31 -4.08
C VAL A 105 -11.07 -2.95 -2.67
N VAL A 106 -10.69 -3.95 -1.87
CA VAL A 106 -10.34 -3.77 -0.47
C VAL A 106 -8.96 -4.37 -0.20
N PHE A 107 -8.09 -3.54 0.37
CA PHE A 107 -6.80 -3.94 0.92
C PHE A 107 -6.88 -3.86 2.43
N ASN A 108 -6.41 -4.89 3.12
CA ASN A 108 -6.34 -4.91 4.58
C ASN A 108 -5.09 -5.65 5.04
N SER A 109 -4.71 -5.39 6.28
CA SER A 109 -3.53 -6.04 6.87
C SER A 109 -3.77 -7.50 7.22
#